data_debd3e80f9ce3375d57c594eb8c6d203
#
_entry.id   debd3e80f9ce3375d57c594eb8c6d203
#
_cell.length_a   1.000
_cell.length_b   1.000
_cell.length_c   1.000
_cell.angle_alpha   90.00
_cell.angle_beta   90.00
_cell.angle_gamma   90.00
#
_symmetry.space_group_name_H-M   'P 1'
#
loop_
_entity.id
_entity.type
_entity.pdbx_description
1 polymer ?
#
loop_
_entity_poly.entity_id
_entity_poly.type
_entity_poly.pdbx_seq_one_letter_code
_entity_poly.pdbx_strand_id
1 'polypeptide(L)'
;MTHAPRPRAIETVFLDAGGVLVHPNWTRVAAALADHGVVVSAATLTAAEPYAKHEMDAGALMARTDDRQRGWIYFDSVLRHAGVTQSEATAAALADVRRYHDAHNVWEHVPDDVRPMLTALRALAVQVVVVSNANGRLRAMFDRVGLTPYFDVVLDSHDWGVEKPDPRLFHLALAESGAAASTTIHVGDFFHIDVAGARAAGLADAVLFDLASLYHQADCPRIHRIGDLVPLVAARNADYSSG
;
A
#
# COMPACT_ATOMS: atom_id res chain seq x y z
N MET A 1 -23.19 32.10 1.66
CA MET A 1 -23.02 30.60 1.62
C MET A 1 -22.11 30.27 0.47
N THR A 2 -20.83 30.07 0.74
CA THR A 2 -19.86 29.63 -0.26
C THR A 2 -20.16 28.17 -0.57
N HIS A 3 -20.68 27.89 -1.75
CA HIS A 3 -20.85 26.54 -2.26
C HIS A 3 -19.45 25.89 -2.29
N ALA A 4 -19.27 24.79 -1.57
CA ALA A 4 -18.09 23.97 -1.75
C ALA A 4 -18.00 23.58 -3.23
N PRO A 5 -16.82 23.67 -3.87
CA PRO A 5 -16.68 23.28 -5.27
C PRO A 5 -17.12 21.83 -5.43
N ARG A 6 -17.92 21.55 -6.46
CA ARG A 6 -18.35 20.17 -6.77
C ARG A 6 -17.14 19.29 -6.98
N PRO A 7 -17.12 18.04 -6.48
CA PRO A 7 -16.04 17.11 -6.73
C PRO A 7 -15.91 16.88 -8.24
N ARG A 8 -14.68 16.93 -8.77
CA ARG A 8 -14.39 16.63 -10.17
C ARG A 8 -14.41 15.11 -10.40
N ALA A 9 -14.58 14.70 -11.66
CA ALA A 9 -14.41 13.32 -12.05
C ALA A 9 -13.01 12.83 -11.72
N ILE A 10 -12.87 11.58 -11.34
CA ILE A 10 -11.58 10.93 -11.10
C ILE A 10 -11.04 10.41 -12.42
N GLU A 11 -9.92 10.95 -12.86
CA GLU A 11 -9.21 10.58 -14.09
C GLU A 11 -7.99 9.72 -13.79
N THR A 12 -7.41 9.84 -12.58
CA THR A 12 -6.20 9.14 -12.18
C THR A 12 -6.33 8.56 -10.78
N VAL A 13 -5.89 7.33 -10.62
CA VAL A 13 -5.75 6.68 -9.30
C VAL A 13 -4.29 6.38 -9.03
N PHE A 14 -3.77 6.94 -7.94
CA PHE A 14 -2.48 6.57 -7.38
C PHE A 14 -2.69 5.42 -6.38
N LEU A 15 -1.93 4.35 -6.52
CA LEU A 15 -1.98 3.19 -5.64
C LEU A 15 -0.65 3.02 -4.91
N ASP A 16 -0.69 2.79 -3.60
CA ASP A 16 0.48 2.19 -2.95
C ASP A 16 0.67 0.75 -3.42
N ALA A 17 1.87 0.22 -3.28
CA ALA A 17 2.19 -1.15 -3.66
C ALA A 17 2.03 -2.11 -2.48
N GLY A 18 2.81 -1.90 -1.42
CA GLY A 18 2.86 -2.80 -0.29
C GLY A 18 1.62 -2.73 0.58
N GLY A 19 0.91 -3.85 0.74
CA GLY A 19 -0.32 -3.90 1.52
C GLY A 19 -1.58 -3.45 0.79
N VAL A 20 -1.44 -2.99 -0.46
CA VAL A 20 -2.56 -2.64 -1.35
C VAL A 20 -2.59 -3.57 -2.56
N LEU A 21 -1.50 -3.63 -3.32
CA LEU A 21 -1.37 -4.44 -4.54
C LEU A 21 -0.63 -5.75 -4.30
N VAL A 22 0.32 -5.74 -3.38
CA VAL A 22 1.14 -6.89 -3.03
C VAL A 22 1.31 -6.98 -1.53
N HIS A 23 1.37 -8.21 -1.03
CA HIS A 23 1.60 -8.51 0.39
C HIS A 23 2.87 -9.37 0.56
N PRO A 24 3.44 -9.45 1.77
CA PRO A 24 4.50 -10.42 2.04
C PRO A 24 4.02 -11.83 1.72
N ASN A 25 4.92 -12.65 1.21
CA ASN A 25 4.67 -14.08 1.04
C ASN A 25 4.72 -14.78 2.41
N TRP A 26 3.59 -14.73 3.12
CA TRP A 26 3.47 -15.29 4.46
C TRP A 26 3.71 -16.81 4.50
N THR A 27 3.49 -17.53 3.40
CA THR A 27 3.85 -18.94 3.29
C THR A 27 5.36 -19.13 3.39
N ARG A 28 6.12 -18.27 2.73
CA ARG A 28 7.59 -18.28 2.80
C ARG A 28 8.10 -17.89 4.19
N VAL A 29 7.49 -16.87 4.80
CA VAL A 29 7.84 -16.45 6.17
C VAL A 29 7.57 -17.57 7.16
N ALA A 30 6.40 -18.23 7.07
CA ALA A 30 6.06 -19.38 7.91
C ALA A 30 7.02 -20.57 7.72
N ALA A 31 7.44 -20.84 6.47
CA ALA A 31 8.43 -21.87 6.18
C ALA A 31 9.79 -21.55 6.83
N ALA A 32 10.29 -20.31 6.65
CA ALA A 32 11.55 -19.89 7.29
C ALA A 32 11.48 -20.00 8.82
N LEU A 33 10.36 -19.66 9.45
CA LEU A 33 10.15 -19.85 10.88
C LEU A 33 10.18 -21.32 11.28
N ALA A 34 9.52 -22.19 10.49
CA ALA A 34 9.50 -23.64 10.73
C ALA A 34 10.89 -24.28 10.64
N ASP A 35 11.74 -23.82 9.70
CA ASP A 35 13.12 -24.28 9.55
C ASP A 35 13.97 -24.00 10.80
N HIS A 36 13.57 -23.02 11.61
CA HIS A 36 14.17 -22.67 12.89
C HIS A 36 13.36 -23.20 14.09
N GLY A 37 12.41 -24.11 13.88
CA GLY A 37 11.63 -24.74 14.95
C GLY A 37 10.47 -23.88 15.50
N VAL A 38 10.14 -22.77 14.85
CA VAL A 38 9.02 -21.89 15.22
C VAL A 38 7.80 -22.19 14.32
N VAL A 39 6.74 -22.74 14.91
CA VAL A 39 5.55 -23.18 14.17
C VAL A 39 4.46 -22.10 14.23
N VAL A 40 4.16 -21.51 13.08
CA VAL A 40 3.04 -20.59 12.88
C VAL A 40 2.51 -20.76 11.46
N SER A 41 1.19 -20.65 11.28
CA SER A 41 0.62 -20.77 9.92
C SER A 41 0.71 -19.45 9.16
N ALA A 42 0.78 -19.53 7.82
CA ALA A 42 0.67 -18.35 6.95
C ALA A 42 -0.64 -17.60 7.18
N ALA A 43 -1.75 -18.32 7.41
CA ALA A 43 -3.05 -17.73 7.71
C ALA A 43 -3.05 -16.91 9.01
N THR A 44 -2.35 -17.39 10.06
CA THR A 44 -2.19 -16.65 11.32
C THR A 44 -1.40 -15.37 11.10
N LEU A 45 -0.31 -15.42 10.33
CA LEU A 45 0.49 -14.24 9.98
C LEU A 45 -0.32 -13.23 9.15
N THR A 46 -1.06 -13.69 8.15
CA THR A 46 -1.96 -12.85 7.35
C THR A 46 -3.02 -12.17 8.22
N ALA A 47 -3.62 -12.88 9.16
CA ALA A 47 -4.63 -12.31 10.06
C ALA A 47 -4.04 -11.30 11.05
N ALA A 48 -2.77 -11.42 11.41
CA ALA A 48 -2.05 -10.52 12.31
C ALA A 48 -1.59 -9.21 11.62
N GLU A 49 -1.38 -9.26 10.32
CA GLU A 49 -0.84 -8.14 9.53
C GLU A 49 -1.57 -6.80 9.72
N PRO A 50 -2.91 -6.72 9.61
CA PRO A 50 -3.62 -5.45 9.76
C PRO A 50 -3.45 -4.81 11.14
N TYR A 51 -3.37 -5.62 12.18
CA TYR A 51 -3.18 -5.12 13.55
C TYR A 51 -1.79 -4.55 13.75
N ALA A 52 -0.77 -5.20 13.20
CA ALA A 52 0.61 -4.69 13.21
C ALA A 52 0.72 -3.36 12.47
N LYS A 53 0.10 -3.23 11.30
CA LYS A 53 0.06 -1.98 10.53
C LYS A 53 -0.62 -0.86 11.30
N HIS A 54 -1.80 -1.12 11.85
CA HIS A 54 -2.55 -0.13 12.63
C HIS A 54 -1.75 0.36 13.84
N GLU A 55 -1.08 -0.53 14.57
CA GLU A 55 -0.23 -0.16 15.69
C GLU A 55 0.96 0.70 15.27
N MET A 56 1.62 0.35 14.17
CA MET A 56 2.73 1.13 13.62
C MET A 56 2.30 2.52 13.18
N ASP A 57 1.14 2.61 12.55
CA ASP A 57 0.59 3.88 12.07
C ASP A 57 0.15 4.80 13.22
N ALA A 58 -0.41 4.25 14.30
CA ALA A 58 -0.80 5.00 15.50
C ALA A 58 0.39 5.48 16.34
N GLY A 59 1.56 4.88 16.19
CA GLY A 59 2.75 5.16 17.00
C GLY A 59 3.62 6.28 16.41
N ALA A 60 4.38 6.95 17.29
CA ALA A 60 5.41 7.93 16.90
C ALA A 60 6.56 7.32 16.05
N LEU A 61 6.49 6.03 15.74
CA LEU A 61 7.48 5.28 15.00
C LEU A 61 7.61 5.78 13.56
N MET A 62 6.49 6.16 12.93
CA MET A 62 6.45 6.65 11.54
C MET A 62 7.28 7.92 11.33
N ALA A 63 7.36 8.78 12.35
CA ALA A 63 8.12 10.04 12.26
C ALA A 63 9.63 9.86 12.49
N ARG A 64 10.09 8.70 12.94
CA ARG A 64 11.47 8.47 13.42
C ARG A 64 12.25 7.41 12.64
N THR A 65 11.63 6.72 11.69
CA THR A 65 12.24 5.60 10.96
C THR A 65 12.10 5.80 9.45
N ASP A 66 13.13 5.40 8.70
CA ASP A 66 13.07 5.27 7.25
C ASP A 66 12.32 3.98 6.83
N ASP A 67 12.01 3.84 5.56
CA ASP A 67 11.28 2.69 5.02
C ASP A 67 11.99 1.36 5.30
N ARG A 68 13.31 1.33 5.21
CA ARG A 68 14.12 0.13 5.47
C ARG A 68 14.02 -0.33 6.92
N GLN A 69 14.05 0.60 7.88
CA GLN A 69 13.91 0.30 9.31
C GLN A 69 12.48 -0.14 9.62
N ARG A 70 11.47 0.56 9.04
CA ARG A 70 10.05 0.20 9.18
C ARG A 70 9.77 -1.22 8.71
N GLY A 71 10.35 -1.63 7.59
CA GLY A 71 10.12 -2.96 7.03
C GLY A 71 10.45 -4.10 8.00
N TRP A 72 11.48 -3.97 8.83
CA TRP A 72 11.85 -5.03 9.79
C TRP A 72 11.09 -4.95 11.10
N ILE A 73 10.82 -3.75 11.60
CA ILE A 73 9.92 -3.54 12.75
C ILE A 73 8.52 -4.08 12.42
N TYR A 74 8.09 -3.96 11.19
CA TYR A 74 6.83 -4.52 10.70
C TYR A 74 6.77 -6.05 10.88
N PHE A 75 7.79 -6.81 10.44
CA PHE A 75 7.80 -8.27 10.62
C PHE A 75 7.78 -8.66 12.10
N ASP A 76 8.57 -7.99 12.94
CA ASP A 76 8.55 -8.22 14.39
C ASP A 76 7.16 -7.94 15.00
N SER A 77 6.50 -6.87 14.57
CA SER A 77 5.15 -6.54 15.02
C SER A 77 4.13 -7.59 14.57
N VAL A 78 4.19 -8.05 13.32
CA VAL A 78 3.30 -9.11 12.82
C VAL A 78 3.51 -10.41 13.60
N LEU A 79 4.75 -10.83 13.86
CA LEU A 79 5.04 -12.01 14.67
C LEU A 79 4.44 -11.90 16.07
N ARG A 80 4.57 -10.75 16.71
CA ARG A 80 4.02 -10.49 18.05
C ARG A 80 2.48 -10.57 18.04
N HIS A 81 1.81 -9.95 17.06
CA HIS A 81 0.36 -10.06 16.91
C HIS A 81 -0.11 -11.47 16.53
N ALA A 82 0.73 -12.26 15.88
CA ALA A 82 0.51 -13.68 15.61
C ALA A 82 0.74 -14.59 16.83
N GLY A 83 1.11 -14.03 17.99
CA GLY A 83 1.40 -14.79 19.21
C GLY A 83 2.76 -15.48 19.20
N VAL A 84 3.66 -15.11 18.29
CA VAL A 84 5.02 -15.66 18.21
C VAL A 84 5.94 -14.90 19.15
N THR A 85 6.56 -15.61 20.08
CA THR A 85 7.51 -15.03 21.03
C THR A 85 8.85 -14.75 20.34
N GLN A 86 9.41 -13.58 20.57
CA GLN A 86 10.75 -13.24 20.09
C GLN A 86 11.80 -14.15 20.76
N SER A 87 12.72 -14.68 19.96
CA SER A 87 13.78 -15.59 20.37
C SER A 87 14.94 -15.56 19.37
N GLU A 88 16.06 -16.22 19.68
CA GLU A 88 17.13 -16.40 18.72
C GLU A 88 16.66 -17.14 17.45
N ALA A 89 15.74 -18.10 17.60
CA ALA A 89 15.16 -18.82 16.48
C ALA A 89 14.35 -17.88 15.55
N THR A 90 13.49 -17.02 16.11
CA THR A 90 12.75 -16.05 15.30
C THR A 90 13.68 -15.03 14.63
N ALA A 91 14.72 -14.57 15.33
CA ALA A 91 15.70 -13.66 14.76
C ALA A 91 16.48 -14.30 13.60
N ALA A 92 16.89 -15.58 13.71
CA ALA A 92 17.53 -16.34 12.65
C ALA A 92 16.61 -16.53 11.44
N ALA A 93 15.33 -16.89 11.66
CA ALA A 93 14.33 -17.01 10.62
C ALA A 93 14.12 -15.68 9.86
N LEU A 94 14.00 -14.56 10.57
CA LEU A 94 13.87 -13.24 9.94
C LEU A 94 15.12 -12.83 9.18
N ALA A 95 16.32 -13.26 9.62
CA ALA A 95 17.54 -13.05 8.84
C ALA A 95 17.50 -13.81 7.51
N ASP A 96 16.92 -15.02 7.45
CA ASP A 96 16.71 -15.76 6.21
C ASP A 96 15.70 -15.08 5.30
N VAL A 97 14.57 -14.60 5.86
CA VAL A 97 13.59 -13.80 5.13
C VAL A 97 14.23 -12.54 4.57
N ARG A 98 15.11 -11.88 5.32
CA ARG A 98 15.86 -10.70 4.87
C ARG A 98 16.75 -11.03 3.67
N ARG A 99 17.52 -12.10 3.73
CA ARG A 99 18.35 -12.53 2.60
C ARG A 99 17.53 -12.81 1.33
N TYR A 100 16.37 -13.43 1.52
CA TYR A 100 15.45 -13.63 0.41
C TYR A 100 14.90 -12.30 -0.13
N HIS A 101 14.47 -11.40 0.77
CA HIS A 101 13.96 -10.08 0.38
C HIS A 101 15.01 -9.28 -0.40
N ASP A 102 16.27 -9.29 0.04
CA ASP A 102 17.37 -8.58 -0.62
C ASP A 102 17.65 -9.13 -2.04
N ALA A 103 17.41 -10.41 -2.26
CA ALA A 103 17.63 -11.04 -3.57
C ALA A 103 16.38 -10.95 -4.48
N HIS A 104 15.17 -11.11 -3.92
CA HIS A 104 13.97 -11.40 -4.70
C HIS A 104 12.77 -10.50 -4.38
N ASN A 105 12.78 -9.80 -3.25
CA ASN A 105 11.64 -9.11 -2.64
C ASN A 105 10.55 -10.07 -2.13
N VAL A 106 10.33 -10.10 -0.81
CA VAL A 106 9.33 -10.95 -0.16
C VAL A 106 7.88 -10.44 -0.34
N TRP A 107 7.71 -9.19 -0.75
CA TRP A 107 6.42 -8.59 -1.11
C TRP A 107 6.02 -9.03 -2.52
N GLU A 108 5.63 -10.28 -2.67
CA GLU A 108 5.40 -10.93 -3.97
C GLU A 108 4.05 -11.65 -4.05
N HIS A 109 3.27 -11.66 -2.95
CA HIS A 109 1.93 -12.23 -2.98
C HIS A 109 0.93 -11.20 -3.52
N VAL A 110 0.29 -11.51 -4.64
CA VAL A 110 -0.76 -10.70 -5.26
C VAL A 110 -2.11 -11.29 -4.89
N PRO A 111 -2.96 -10.58 -4.12
CA PRO A 111 -4.34 -11.02 -3.85
C PRO A 111 -5.15 -11.24 -5.12
N ASP A 112 -6.07 -12.20 -5.09
CA ASP A 112 -6.84 -12.62 -6.27
C ASP A 112 -7.73 -11.51 -6.86
N ASP A 113 -8.16 -10.54 -6.05
CA ASP A 113 -9.03 -9.43 -6.44
C ASP A 113 -8.26 -8.22 -7.02
N VAL A 114 -6.93 -8.19 -6.92
CA VAL A 114 -6.10 -7.08 -7.45
C VAL A 114 -6.21 -6.99 -8.98
N ARG A 115 -5.97 -8.07 -9.72
CA ARG A 115 -6.02 -8.04 -11.19
C ARG A 115 -7.41 -7.70 -11.74
N PRO A 116 -8.52 -8.29 -11.22
CA PRO A 116 -9.85 -7.85 -11.59
C PRO A 116 -10.11 -6.36 -11.34
N MET A 117 -9.70 -5.85 -10.20
CA MET A 117 -9.83 -4.42 -9.86
C MET A 117 -9.06 -3.53 -10.84
N LEU A 118 -7.80 -3.84 -11.12
CA LEU A 118 -6.96 -3.08 -12.08
C LEU A 118 -7.58 -3.10 -13.49
N THR A 119 -8.07 -4.26 -13.92
CA THR A 119 -8.77 -4.40 -15.22
C THR A 119 -10.02 -3.52 -15.28
N ALA A 120 -10.80 -3.49 -14.21
CA ALA A 120 -12.02 -2.70 -14.13
C ALA A 120 -11.75 -1.19 -14.10
N LEU A 121 -10.69 -0.73 -13.40
CA LEU A 121 -10.27 0.68 -13.43
C LEU A 121 -9.89 1.11 -14.85
N ARG A 122 -9.14 0.29 -15.57
CA ARG A 122 -8.79 0.57 -16.98
C ARG A 122 -10.03 0.62 -17.89
N ALA A 123 -11.03 -0.21 -17.64
CA ALA A 123 -12.30 -0.17 -18.37
C ALA A 123 -13.10 1.13 -18.12
N LEU A 124 -12.87 1.80 -16.99
CA LEU A 124 -13.39 3.13 -16.69
C LEU A 124 -12.57 4.26 -17.32
N ALA A 125 -11.55 3.93 -18.13
CA ALA A 125 -10.58 4.87 -18.71
C ALA A 125 -9.83 5.71 -17.65
N VAL A 126 -9.62 5.15 -16.46
CA VAL A 126 -8.85 5.77 -15.39
C VAL A 126 -7.38 5.39 -15.53
N GLN A 127 -6.52 6.40 -15.47
CA GLN A 127 -5.07 6.20 -15.44
C GLN A 127 -4.67 5.57 -14.09
N VAL A 128 -3.81 4.55 -14.12
CA VAL A 128 -3.35 3.83 -12.93
C VAL A 128 -1.85 4.06 -12.72
N VAL A 129 -1.50 4.70 -11.62
CA VAL A 129 -0.13 5.06 -11.25
C VAL A 129 0.22 4.43 -9.92
N VAL A 130 1.39 3.83 -9.80
CA VAL A 130 1.90 3.34 -8.51
C VAL A 130 2.81 4.38 -7.87
N VAL A 131 2.59 4.68 -6.59
CA VAL A 131 3.41 5.61 -5.79
C VAL A 131 3.75 4.93 -4.47
N SER A 132 4.95 4.36 -4.36
CA SER A 132 5.31 3.52 -3.22
C SER A 132 6.65 3.88 -2.60
N ASN A 133 6.72 3.78 -1.27
CA ASN A 133 7.98 3.72 -0.56
C ASN A 133 8.58 2.33 -0.80
N ALA A 134 9.73 2.27 -1.49
CA ALA A 134 10.35 1.01 -1.87
C ALA A 134 11.87 1.15 -2.02
N ASN A 135 12.53 0.09 -2.47
CA ASN A 135 13.99 -0.06 -2.42
C ASN A 135 14.67 -0.11 -3.80
N GLY A 136 14.04 0.44 -4.84
CA GLY A 136 14.55 0.44 -6.22
C GLY A 136 14.28 -0.85 -7.00
N ARG A 137 13.48 -1.78 -6.45
CA ARG A 137 13.18 -3.08 -7.08
C ARG A 137 11.70 -3.27 -7.42
N LEU A 138 10.89 -2.24 -7.24
CA LEU A 138 9.44 -2.33 -7.40
C LEU A 138 9.05 -2.76 -8.82
N ARG A 139 9.67 -2.17 -9.85
CA ARG A 139 9.41 -2.53 -11.25
C ARG A 139 9.74 -3.99 -11.55
N ALA A 140 10.93 -4.44 -11.16
CA ALA A 140 11.35 -5.83 -11.37
C ALA A 140 10.45 -6.83 -10.62
N MET A 141 9.95 -6.45 -9.45
CA MET A 141 8.98 -7.26 -8.71
C MET A 141 7.65 -7.33 -9.46
N PHE A 142 7.12 -6.21 -9.96
CA PHE A 142 5.88 -6.20 -10.74
C PHE A 142 6.00 -6.99 -12.06
N ASP A 143 7.14 -6.94 -12.73
CA ASP A 143 7.42 -7.78 -13.90
C ASP A 143 7.32 -9.26 -13.55
N ARG A 144 7.96 -9.67 -12.45
CA ARG A 144 7.95 -11.06 -12.00
C ARG A 144 6.56 -11.57 -11.64
N VAL A 145 5.74 -10.75 -10.99
CA VAL A 145 4.38 -11.12 -10.61
C VAL A 145 3.32 -10.79 -11.69
N GLY A 146 3.73 -10.25 -12.84
CA GLY A 146 2.86 -9.97 -13.98
C GLY A 146 1.86 -8.83 -13.77
N LEU A 147 2.24 -7.79 -13.01
CA LEU A 147 1.42 -6.61 -12.77
C LEU A 147 1.80 -5.41 -13.64
N THR A 148 3.01 -5.35 -14.19
CA THR A 148 3.50 -4.22 -15.00
C THR A 148 2.52 -3.77 -16.09
N PRO A 149 1.82 -4.65 -16.85
CA PRO A 149 0.92 -4.21 -17.91
C PRO A 149 -0.30 -3.40 -17.46
N TYR A 150 -0.57 -3.36 -16.15
CA TYR A 150 -1.71 -2.63 -15.60
C TYR A 150 -1.40 -1.17 -15.25
N PHE A 151 -0.12 -0.80 -15.17
CA PHE A 151 0.29 0.51 -14.70
C PHE A 151 0.76 1.40 -15.85
N ASP A 152 0.32 2.66 -15.84
CA ASP A 152 0.78 3.67 -16.79
C ASP A 152 2.12 4.26 -16.32
N VAL A 153 2.29 4.42 -14.99
CA VAL A 153 3.53 4.91 -14.36
C VAL A 153 3.76 4.17 -13.05
N VAL A 154 5.02 3.91 -12.71
CA VAL A 154 5.43 3.35 -11.42
C VAL A 154 6.53 4.24 -10.84
N LEU A 155 6.26 4.82 -9.65
CA LEU A 155 7.25 5.55 -8.86
C LEU A 155 7.71 4.70 -7.68
N ASP A 156 9.00 4.40 -7.66
CA ASP A 156 9.71 3.84 -6.51
C ASP A 156 10.45 4.98 -5.80
N SER A 157 10.18 5.22 -4.53
CA SER A 157 10.76 6.34 -3.76
C SER A 157 12.29 6.35 -3.78
N HIS A 158 12.90 5.17 -3.87
CA HIS A 158 14.36 5.03 -3.96
C HIS A 158 14.96 5.78 -5.14
N ASP A 159 14.29 5.76 -6.29
CA ASP A 159 14.78 6.38 -7.53
C ASP A 159 14.80 7.91 -7.42
N TRP A 160 13.98 8.47 -6.52
CA TRP A 160 13.78 9.90 -6.34
C TRP A 160 14.40 10.46 -5.05
N GLY A 161 14.83 9.59 -4.14
CA GLY A 161 15.41 10.00 -2.84
C GLY A 161 14.41 10.73 -1.93
N VAL A 162 13.11 10.49 -2.10
CA VAL A 162 12.03 11.08 -1.29
C VAL A 162 10.94 10.04 -1.05
N GLU A 163 10.42 9.97 0.19
CA GLU A 163 9.43 8.99 0.62
C GLU A 163 8.12 9.67 1.05
N LYS A 164 6.98 8.98 0.88
CA LYS A 164 5.73 9.35 1.58
C LYS A 164 5.97 9.36 3.10
N PRO A 165 5.42 10.30 3.85
CA PRO A 165 4.35 11.25 3.52
C PRO A 165 4.81 12.57 2.89
N ASP A 166 6.07 12.72 2.50
CA ASP A 166 6.53 13.95 1.86
C ASP A 166 5.74 14.21 0.57
N PRO A 167 5.03 15.35 0.45
CA PRO A 167 4.20 15.66 -0.72
C PRO A 167 5.00 15.73 -2.02
N ARG A 168 6.32 15.89 -1.96
CA ARG A 168 7.18 15.94 -3.16
C ARG A 168 7.10 14.66 -3.97
N LEU A 169 6.95 13.47 -3.34
CA LEU A 169 6.82 12.21 -4.08
C LEU A 169 5.52 12.20 -4.90
N PHE A 170 4.42 12.69 -4.34
CA PHE A 170 3.15 12.81 -5.05
C PHE A 170 3.22 13.84 -6.18
N HIS A 171 3.89 14.98 -5.96
CA HIS A 171 4.09 15.99 -7.02
C HIS A 171 4.94 15.44 -8.18
N LEU A 172 5.96 14.62 -7.90
CA LEU A 172 6.71 13.90 -8.92
C LEU A 172 5.81 12.92 -9.69
N ALA A 173 4.94 12.19 -8.97
CA ALA A 173 3.99 11.27 -9.61
C ALA A 173 3.00 12.00 -10.53
N LEU A 174 2.49 13.16 -10.13
CA LEU A 174 1.66 14.01 -10.98
C LEU A 174 2.41 14.48 -12.23
N ALA A 175 3.66 14.91 -12.07
CA ALA A 175 4.48 15.38 -13.20
C ALA A 175 4.79 14.24 -14.19
N GLU A 176 5.22 13.07 -13.70
CA GLU A 176 5.58 11.92 -14.52
C GLU A 176 4.36 11.31 -15.25
N SER A 177 3.18 11.36 -14.63
CA SER A 177 1.95 10.83 -15.21
C SER A 177 1.20 11.85 -16.08
N GLY A 178 1.54 13.13 -15.98
CA GLY A 178 0.76 14.23 -16.59
C GLY A 178 -0.60 14.46 -15.93
N ALA A 179 -0.84 13.87 -14.75
CA ALA A 179 -2.11 13.94 -14.04
C ALA A 179 -2.30 15.29 -13.33
N ALA A 180 -3.56 15.71 -13.18
CA ALA A 180 -3.90 16.88 -12.39
C ALA A 180 -4.27 16.47 -10.96
N ALA A 181 -3.73 17.14 -9.94
CA ALA A 181 -4.03 16.84 -8.53
C ALA A 181 -5.54 16.87 -8.25
N SER A 182 -6.28 17.78 -8.89
CA SER A 182 -7.72 17.96 -8.69
C SER A 182 -8.61 16.85 -9.23
N THR A 183 -8.07 15.91 -10.05
CA THR A 183 -8.75 14.73 -10.60
C THR A 183 -8.06 13.42 -10.23
N THR A 184 -7.10 13.50 -9.30
CA THR A 184 -6.31 12.35 -8.83
C THR A 184 -6.67 12.01 -7.40
N ILE A 185 -6.91 10.72 -7.12
CA ILE A 185 -7.01 10.19 -5.75
C ILE A 185 -5.85 9.26 -5.46
N HIS A 186 -5.48 9.13 -4.19
CA HIS A 186 -4.52 8.13 -3.71
C HIS A 186 -5.18 7.07 -2.85
N VAL A 187 -4.76 5.82 -3.00
CA VAL A 187 -5.21 4.69 -2.16
C VAL A 187 -3.99 4.06 -1.50
N GLY A 188 -4.00 4.00 -0.19
CA GLY A 188 -2.94 3.40 0.60
C GLY A 188 -3.47 2.79 1.90
N ASP A 189 -2.65 2.11 2.64
CA ASP A 189 -3.04 1.36 3.83
C ASP A 189 -2.50 1.94 5.16
N PHE A 190 -1.72 3.04 5.08
CA PHE A 190 -1.26 3.80 6.24
C PHE A 190 -1.83 5.22 6.23
N PHE A 191 -2.59 5.59 7.28
CA PHE A 191 -3.20 6.92 7.36
C PHE A 191 -2.15 8.03 7.36
N HIS A 192 -1.09 7.92 8.18
CA HIS A 192 -0.08 8.96 8.32
C HIS A 192 0.91 9.04 7.16
N ILE A 193 1.06 7.98 6.38
CA ILE A 193 1.93 7.96 5.20
C ILE A 193 1.15 8.33 3.95
N ASP A 194 0.06 7.62 3.69
CA ASP A 194 -0.68 7.70 2.44
C ASP A 194 -1.70 8.83 2.45
N VAL A 195 -2.60 8.82 3.43
CA VAL A 195 -3.70 9.80 3.48
C VAL A 195 -3.16 11.20 3.78
N ALA A 196 -2.31 11.31 4.80
CA ALA A 196 -1.72 12.60 5.16
C ALA A 196 -0.82 13.15 4.05
N GLY A 197 0.00 12.30 3.42
CA GLY A 197 0.87 12.70 2.31
C GLY A 197 0.09 13.15 1.08
N ALA A 198 -0.93 12.40 0.66
CA ALA A 198 -1.79 12.76 -0.46
C ALA A 198 -2.55 14.08 -0.23
N ARG A 199 -3.04 14.31 0.98
CA ARG A 199 -3.67 15.56 1.38
C ARG A 199 -2.70 16.73 1.35
N ALA A 200 -1.48 16.54 1.88
CA ALA A 200 -0.43 17.56 1.85
C ALA A 200 -0.01 17.92 0.41
N ALA A 201 -0.11 16.98 -0.52
CA ALA A 201 0.13 17.18 -1.94
C ALA A 201 -1.05 17.85 -2.69
N GLY A 202 -2.20 18.04 -2.04
CA GLY A 202 -3.38 18.67 -2.61
C GLY A 202 -4.13 17.79 -3.63
N LEU A 203 -4.03 16.46 -3.50
CA LEU A 203 -4.83 15.54 -4.33
C LEU A 203 -6.32 15.72 -4.06
N ALA A 204 -7.17 15.34 -5.01
CA ALA A 204 -8.62 15.46 -4.92
C ALA A 204 -9.20 14.72 -3.73
N ASP A 205 -8.63 13.55 -3.40
CA ASP A 205 -8.98 12.76 -2.22
C ASP A 205 -7.89 11.74 -1.89
N ALA A 206 -8.00 11.15 -0.70
CA ALA A 206 -7.21 10.01 -0.27
C ALA A 206 -8.13 8.96 0.35
N VAL A 207 -8.01 7.72 -0.10
CA VAL A 207 -8.82 6.58 0.31
C VAL A 207 -7.96 5.64 1.14
N LEU A 208 -8.39 5.32 2.35
CA LEU A 208 -7.68 4.38 3.21
C LEU A 208 -8.16 2.94 2.95
N PHE A 209 -7.24 2.05 2.63
CA PHE A 209 -7.50 0.62 2.56
C PHE A 209 -7.40 0.01 3.96
N ASP A 210 -8.54 -0.11 4.62
CA ASP A 210 -8.70 -0.56 6.01
C ASP A 210 -9.28 -1.98 6.06
N LEU A 211 -8.48 -2.98 5.70
CA LEU A 211 -8.87 -4.38 5.54
C LEU A 211 -9.59 -4.96 6.78
N ALA A 212 -9.16 -4.59 7.98
CA ALA A 212 -9.70 -5.12 9.24
C ALA A 212 -10.63 -4.14 9.98
N SER A 213 -11.01 -3.02 9.34
CA SER A 213 -11.88 -2.00 9.94
C SER A 213 -11.35 -1.44 11.27
N LEU A 214 -10.06 -1.14 11.36
CA LEU A 214 -9.42 -0.67 12.59
C LEU A 214 -9.40 0.86 12.72
N TYR A 215 -9.49 1.59 11.62
CA TYR A 215 -9.39 3.05 11.58
C TYR A 215 -10.75 3.75 11.78
N HIS A 216 -11.42 3.47 12.91
CA HIS A 216 -12.77 3.99 13.20
C HIS A 216 -12.88 5.52 13.22
N GLN A 217 -11.77 6.22 13.52
CA GLN A 217 -11.73 7.68 13.64
C GLN A 217 -11.12 8.37 12.40
N ALA A 218 -10.77 7.61 11.35
CA ALA A 218 -10.24 8.21 10.13
C ALA A 218 -11.30 9.08 9.45
N ASP A 219 -10.93 10.30 9.13
CA ASP A 219 -11.76 11.32 8.50
C ASP A 219 -11.67 11.31 6.96
N CYS A 220 -11.39 10.14 6.37
CA CYS A 220 -11.27 9.91 4.94
C CYS A 220 -12.17 8.75 4.49
N PRO A 221 -12.51 8.65 3.19
CA PRO A 221 -13.12 7.47 2.62
C PRO A 221 -12.31 6.21 2.94
N ARG A 222 -12.99 5.12 3.27
CA ARG A 222 -12.36 3.82 3.55
C ARG A 222 -12.96 2.75 2.67
N ILE A 223 -12.11 1.83 2.23
CA ILE A 223 -12.50 0.59 1.57
C ILE A 223 -11.95 -0.59 2.36
N HIS A 224 -12.68 -1.70 2.40
CA HIS A 224 -12.31 -2.88 3.16
C HIS A 224 -11.89 -4.05 2.27
N ARG A 225 -12.14 -3.93 0.97
CA ARG A 225 -11.68 -4.83 -0.09
C ARG A 225 -11.15 -3.97 -1.21
N ILE A 226 -10.06 -4.38 -1.85
CA ILE A 226 -9.48 -3.57 -2.92
C ILE A 226 -10.44 -3.40 -4.12
N GLY A 227 -11.32 -4.39 -4.34
CA GLY A 227 -12.38 -4.31 -5.35
C GLY A 227 -13.41 -3.20 -5.12
N ASP A 228 -13.58 -2.72 -3.88
CA ASP A 228 -14.52 -1.64 -3.54
C ASP A 228 -14.09 -0.28 -4.13
N LEU A 229 -12.84 -0.17 -4.57
CA LEU A 229 -12.32 1.02 -5.25
C LEU A 229 -13.05 1.30 -6.57
N VAL A 230 -13.40 0.26 -7.32
CA VAL A 230 -14.06 0.41 -8.63
C VAL A 230 -15.42 1.09 -8.51
N PRO A 231 -16.37 0.60 -7.70
CA PRO A 231 -17.65 1.28 -7.51
C PRO A 231 -17.51 2.67 -6.89
N LEU A 232 -16.52 2.91 -6.02
CA LEU A 232 -16.26 4.24 -5.46
C LEU A 232 -15.89 5.25 -6.57
N VAL A 233 -14.98 4.89 -7.46
CA VAL A 233 -14.57 5.73 -8.60
C VAL A 233 -15.73 5.92 -9.58
N ALA A 234 -16.44 4.85 -9.92
CA ALA A 234 -17.58 4.89 -10.84
C ALA A 234 -18.71 5.80 -10.34
N ALA A 235 -19.06 5.70 -9.05
CA ALA A 235 -20.09 6.55 -8.44
C ALA A 235 -19.69 8.03 -8.51
N ARG A 236 -18.45 8.37 -8.16
CA ARG A 236 -17.95 9.74 -8.21
C ARG A 236 -17.98 10.32 -9.63
N ASN A 237 -17.64 9.50 -10.64
CA ASN A 237 -17.65 9.92 -12.04
C ASN A 237 -19.08 10.06 -12.59
N ALA A 238 -20.03 9.24 -12.13
CA ALA A 238 -21.44 9.36 -12.51
C ALA A 238 -22.08 10.65 -11.96
N ASP A 239 -21.80 11.00 -10.69
CA ASP A 239 -22.29 12.23 -10.06
C ASP A 239 -21.80 13.49 -10.78
N TYR A 240 -20.58 13.46 -11.32
CA TYR A 240 -20.02 14.55 -12.11
C TYR A 240 -20.73 14.70 -13.47
N SER A 241 -21.07 13.59 -14.14
CA SER A 241 -21.69 13.57 -15.48
C SER A 241 -23.17 13.97 -15.46
N SER A 242 -23.81 13.93 -14.30
CA SER A 242 -25.25 14.18 -14.13
C SER A 242 -25.59 15.64 -13.73
N GLY A 243 -24.62 16.51 -13.64
CA GLY A 243 -24.73 17.90 -13.21
C GLY A 243 -24.20 18.91 -14.17
#